data_4fae62a2893ea09415a62be1d9c9ec37
#
_entry.id   4fae62a2893ea09415a62be1d9c9ec37
#
_cell.length_a   1.000
_cell.length_b   1.000
_cell.length_c   1.000
_cell.angle_alpha   90.00
_cell.angle_beta   90.00
_cell.angle_gamma   90.00
#
_symmetry.space_group_name_H-M   'P 1'
#
loop_
_entity.id
_entity.type
_entity.pdbx_description
1 polymer ?
#
loop_
_entity_poly.entity_id
_entity_poly.type
_entity_poly.pdbx_seq_one_letter_code
_entity_poly.pdbx_strand_id
1 'polypeptide(L)'
;MTQVAQPDEAMAAARDAIMTAARARRWGALSLDLRDEDHLAWLTDRLGGESDLARFFPASRAVLHQTRMRHLIHGGPERITLLELPDPPVDRWLPYVGMSFFGVTQDGSKVVAQGIVTLPGDATSVDVSLQIIDNAQGGLTVADVSLPTQFNTLTQIINADAPVNDPENIDYSFVLTGSFVPAGSNTAVPVVVVRDLKGGNLVQEIQVDNPNHDRHPEQTYIKVALNRNTGNQPDADYWYNYGTNGGPTPIVGLRVNGFAQLVEGASVAAQPNFGGSCILQRRSGDGDGAALAFPTADLIAACAGQGAVVRWDIGPDWFQNAPWDQNQNIDLDFNLTFQVVVSGLLQIAQLRVTSLPTVVGANPPSNVGVIAPIKFVWGCVAAGTPVALADGRTLAIERVAAGDRVAGHDGGVLVVSQTWSGRETKPVVRLCLADGRSVTLTDEHPVMTPAGARLARDLAAGDAVLTARGAEPLSGVEFAAYDGSVHNLDLTPEGVAQDDLPDEAVTAFLAAGFAVGDNRMQGLMSQRADAERRARDPLDVLPAAWRLDIVNSRRRAAGRPCLEARRPA
;
A
#
# COMPACT_ATOMS: atom_id res chain seq x y z
N MET A 1 -31.22 -11.59 18.68
CA MET A 1 -30.29 -11.63 19.82
C MET A 1 -29.78 -13.05 19.91
N THR A 2 -28.63 -13.32 19.32
CA THR A 2 -27.95 -14.63 19.46
C THR A 2 -27.15 -14.56 20.76
N GLN A 3 -27.46 -15.44 21.72
CA GLN A 3 -26.66 -15.57 22.94
C GLN A 3 -25.23 -15.93 22.53
N VAL A 4 -24.30 -15.03 22.80
CA VAL A 4 -22.86 -15.33 22.73
C VAL A 4 -22.58 -16.27 23.91
N ALA A 5 -22.16 -17.51 23.62
CA ALA A 5 -21.71 -18.43 24.64
C ALA A 5 -20.56 -17.81 25.44
N GLN A 6 -20.64 -17.88 26.79
CA GLN A 6 -19.50 -17.49 27.63
C GLN A 6 -18.31 -18.38 27.28
N PRO A 7 -17.13 -17.79 27.01
CA PRO A 7 -15.93 -18.58 26.76
C PRO A 7 -15.60 -19.44 27.99
N ASP A 8 -15.09 -20.66 27.77
CA ASP A 8 -14.53 -21.53 28.80
C ASP A 8 -13.47 -20.76 29.61
N GLU A 9 -13.42 -20.89 30.93
CA GLU A 9 -12.50 -20.18 31.82
C GLU A 9 -11.02 -20.35 31.36
N ALA A 10 -10.66 -21.51 30.85
CA ALA A 10 -9.33 -21.78 30.33
C ALA A 10 -9.02 -20.91 29.09
N MET A 11 -9.98 -20.76 28.15
CA MET A 11 -9.81 -19.91 26.96
C MET A 11 -9.76 -18.44 27.34
N ALA A 12 -10.49 -18.01 28.36
CA ALA A 12 -10.43 -16.64 28.87
C ALA A 12 -9.04 -16.33 29.46
N ALA A 13 -8.46 -17.24 30.23
CA ALA A 13 -7.12 -17.10 30.81
C ALA A 13 -6.03 -17.07 29.70
N ALA A 14 -6.13 -17.95 28.71
CA ALA A 14 -5.24 -17.97 27.55
C ALA A 14 -5.30 -16.64 26.79
N ARG A 15 -6.50 -16.13 26.53
CA ARG A 15 -6.71 -14.83 25.91
C ARG A 15 -6.02 -13.71 26.66
N ASP A 16 -6.22 -13.64 27.97
CA ASP A 16 -5.66 -12.58 28.81
C ASP A 16 -4.12 -12.64 28.86
N ALA A 17 -3.53 -13.84 28.86
CA ALA A 17 -2.07 -14.03 28.80
C ALA A 17 -1.51 -13.53 27.46
N ILE A 18 -2.14 -13.91 26.33
CA ILE A 18 -1.76 -13.47 24.98
C ILE A 18 -1.90 -11.96 24.84
N MET A 19 -3.01 -11.39 25.30
CA MET A 19 -3.24 -9.94 25.25
C MET A 19 -2.19 -9.18 26.07
N THR A 20 -1.85 -9.67 27.26
CA THR A 20 -0.83 -9.07 28.11
C THR A 20 0.55 -9.12 27.44
N ALA A 21 0.93 -10.26 26.85
CA ALA A 21 2.17 -10.39 26.11
C ALA A 21 2.22 -9.48 24.87
N ALA A 22 1.09 -9.34 24.14
CA ALA A 22 0.99 -8.47 22.98
C ALA A 22 1.03 -6.98 23.35
N ARG A 23 0.42 -6.58 24.48
CA ARG A 23 0.52 -5.20 25.02
C ARG A 23 1.94 -4.84 25.41
N ALA A 24 2.72 -5.79 25.93
CA ALA A 24 4.11 -5.57 26.26
C ALA A 24 4.98 -5.28 25.03
N ARG A 25 4.51 -5.66 23.83
CA ARG A 25 5.11 -5.30 22.56
C ARG A 25 4.71 -3.88 22.18
N ARG A 26 5.53 -2.89 22.50
CA ARG A 26 5.29 -1.49 22.12
C ARG A 26 5.14 -1.31 20.60
N TRP A 27 5.82 -2.16 19.84
CA TRP A 27 5.94 -2.12 18.38
C TRP A 27 5.72 -3.50 17.80
N GLY A 28 5.11 -3.53 16.62
CA GLY A 28 4.90 -4.76 15.87
C GLY A 28 3.89 -5.71 16.51
N ALA A 29 3.85 -6.89 15.97
CA ALA A 29 2.96 -7.95 16.39
C ALA A 29 3.67 -8.96 17.31
N LEU A 30 2.94 -9.55 18.21
CA LEU A 30 3.37 -10.75 18.94
C LEU A 30 3.24 -11.94 17.99
N SER A 31 4.34 -12.62 17.70
CA SER A 31 4.30 -13.92 17.02
C SER A 31 3.83 -15.00 17.98
N LEU A 32 2.81 -15.75 17.56
CA LEU A 32 2.29 -16.84 18.37
C LEU A 32 3.18 -18.09 18.25
N ASP A 33 3.59 -18.64 19.37
CA ASP A 33 4.35 -19.88 19.43
C ASP A 33 3.39 -21.07 19.54
N LEU A 34 3.23 -21.83 18.46
CA LEU A 34 2.29 -22.94 18.41
C LEU A 34 2.77 -24.19 19.18
N ARG A 35 3.93 -24.13 19.90
CA ARG A 35 4.28 -25.12 20.93
C ARG A 35 3.43 -24.93 22.18
N ASP A 36 3.06 -23.69 22.43
CA ASP A 36 2.17 -23.30 23.52
C ASP A 36 0.72 -23.69 23.16
N GLU A 37 0.10 -24.49 24.00
CA GLU A 37 -1.26 -24.98 23.76
C GLU A 37 -2.28 -23.83 23.79
N ASP A 38 -2.06 -22.80 24.59
CA ASP A 38 -2.93 -21.63 24.69
C ASP A 38 -2.88 -20.81 23.41
N HIS A 39 -1.67 -20.60 22.85
CA HIS A 39 -1.51 -19.92 21.56
C HIS A 39 -2.16 -20.72 20.41
N LEU A 40 -2.00 -22.04 20.41
CA LEU A 40 -2.61 -22.90 19.41
C LEU A 40 -4.13 -22.90 19.53
N ALA A 41 -4.65 -23.03 20.76
CA ALA A 41 -6.08 -23.01 21.01
C ALA A 41 -6.71 -21.67 20.61
N TRP A 42 -6.10 -20.56 20.99
CA TRP A 42 -6.51 -19.22 20.59
C TRP A 42 -6.60 -19.07 19.07
N LEU A 43 -5.52 -19.40 18.35
CA LEU A 43 -5.49 -19.27 16.89
C LEU A 43 -6.51 -20.18 16.23
N THR A 44 -6.63 -21.43 16.70
CA THR A 44 -7.58 -22.40 16.17
C THR A 44 -9.01 -21.91 16.34
N ASP A 45 -9.36 -21.35 17.51
CA ASP A 45 -10.66 -20.72 17.77
C ASP A 45 -10.93 -19.56 16.81
N ARG A 46 -9.96 -18.66 16.62
CA ARG A 46 -10.06 -17.53 15.68
C ARG A 46 -10.27 -17.96 14.22
N LEU A 47 -9.80 -19.12 13.84
CA LEU A 47 -9.98 -19.71 12.52
C LEU A 47 -11.26 -20.55 12.36
N GLY A 48 -12.13 -20.55 13.39
CA GLY A 48 -13.42 -21.22 13.37
C GLY A 48 -13.48 -22.55 14.13
N GLY A 49 -12.42 -22.90 14.87
CA GLY A 49 -12.33 -24.09 15.72
C GLY A 49 -11.81 -25.34 14.99
N GLU A 50 -11.25 -26.27 15.77
CA GLU A 50 -10.63 -27.51 15.25
C GLU A 50 -11.60 -28.37 14.42
N SER A 51 -12.86 -28.42 14.83
CA SER A 51 -13.89 -29.18 14.11
C SER A 51 -14.12 -28.64 12.70
N ASP A 52 -14.21 -27.31 12.55
CA ASP A 52 -14.44 -26.67 11.28
C ASP A 52 -13.19 -26.76 10.39
N LEU A 53 -12.01 -26.55 10.96
CA LEU A 53 -10.75 -26.72 10.26
C LEU A 53 -10.59 -28.15 9.72
N ALA A 54 -10.84 -29.17 10.57
CA ALA A 54 -10.72 -30.56 10.15
C ALA A 54 -11.71 -30.95 9.06
N ARG A 55 -12.90 -30.38 9.10
CA ARG A 55 -14.03 -30.79 8.25
C ARG A 55 -14.10 -30.01 6.95
N PHE A 56 -13.76 -28.73 6.97
CA PHE A 56 -14.00 -27.83 5.87
C PHE A 56 -12.75 -27.15 5.31
N PHE A 57 -11.66 -27.05 6.12
CA PHE A 57 -10.43 -26.32 5.74
C PHE A 57 -9.17 -27.18 5.97
N PRO A 58 -9.06 -28.33 5.27
CA PRO A 58 -7.99 -29.29 5.52
C PRO A 58 -6.59 -28.75 5.17
N ALA A 59 -6.44 -27.84 4.20
CA ALA A 59 -5.14 -27.24 3.87
C ALA A 59 -4.70 -26.27 4.96
N SER A 60 -5.58 -25.39 5.44
CA SER A 60 -5.31 -24.48 6.57
C SER A 60 -4.95 -25.26 7.83
N ARG A 61 -5.69 -26.34 8.12
CA ARG A 61 -5.38 -27.24 9.24
C ARG A 61 -4.01 -27.91 9.11
N ALA A 62 -3.69 -28.41 7.92
CA ALA A 62 -2.38 -29.03 7.66
C ALA A 62 -1.23 -28.06 7.86
N VAL A 63 -1.41 -26.80 7.42
CA VAL A 63 -0.43 -25.72 7.61
C VAL A 63 -0.23 -25.40 9.09
N LEU A 64 -1.29 -25.29 9.88
CA LEU A 64 -1.17 -25.08 11.34
C LEU A 64 -0.39 -26.21 11.99
N HIS A 65 -0.69 -27.46 11.65
CA HIS A 65 0.05 -28.61 12.16
C HIS A 65 1.53 -28.58 11.76
N GLN A 66 1.83 -28.29 10.51
CA GLN A 66 3.21 -28.17 10.02
C GLN A 66 3.93 -27.00 10.71
N THR A 67 3.27 -25.88 10.92
CA THR A 67 3.80 -24.73 11.66
C THR A 67 4.14 -25.13 13.08
N ARG A 68 3.25 -25.81 13.78
CA ARG A 68 3.51 -26.35 15.12
C ARG A 68 4.73 -27.28 15.14
N MET A 69 4.79 -28.24 14.22
CA MET A 69 5.93 -29.15 14.10
C MET A 69 7.24 -28.39 13.85
N ARG A 70 7.21 -27.37 13.01
CA ARG A 70 8.38 -26.52 12.74
C ARG A 70 8.82 -25.75 13.99
N HIS A 71 7.88 -25.18 14.74
CA HIS A 71 8.17 -24.52 16.03
C HIS A 71 8.77 -25.50 17.05
N LEU A 72 8.30 -26.74 17.10
CA LEU A 72 8.86 -27.79 17.97
C LEU A 72 10.31 -28.15 17.59
N ILE A 73 10.62 -28.21 16.29
CA ILE A 73 11.96 -28.55 15.79
C ILE A 73 12.94 -27.39 16.01
N HIS A 74 12.52 -26.15 15.75
CA HIS A 74 13.42 -24.98 15.78
C HIS A 74 13.38 -24.19 17.09
N GLY A 75 12.62 -24.62 18.08
CA GLY A 75 12.59 -23.99 19.41
C GLY A 75 11.72 -22.74 19.48
N GLY A 76 10.74 -22.59 18.60
CA GLY A 76 9.76 -21.49 18.60
C GLY A 76 9.47 -20.93 17.21
N PRO A 77 8.61 -19.90 17.11
CA PRO A 77 8.35 -19.22 15.85
C PRO A 77 9.66 -18.69 15.28
N GLU A 78 9.82 -18.82 13.96
CA GLU A 78 10.86 -18.07 13.29
C GLU A 78 10.67 -16.60 13.66
N ARG A 79 11.72 -15.95 14.11
CA ARG A 79 11.72 -14.50 14.25
C ARG A 79 11.66 -13.93 12.84
N ILE A 80 10.47 -13.88 12.28
CA ILE A 80 10.22 -12.98 11.17
C ILE A 80 10.31 -11.62 11.81
N THR A 81 11.41 -10.96 11.57
CA THR A 81 11.68 -9.63 12.05
C THR A 81 10.72 -8.68 11.34
N LEU A 82 9.46 -8.72 11.75
CA LEU A 82 8.49 -7.70 11.44
C LEU A 82 8.97 -6.44 12.14
N LEU A 83 9.66 -5.55 11.43
CA LEU A 83 10.10 -4.22 11.86
C LEU A 83 11.25 -4.10 12.89
N GLU A 84 12.01 -5.12 13.20
CA GLU A 84 13.20 -5.00 14.07
C GLU A 84 14.53 -5.15 13.32
N LEU A 85 14.57 -4.96 12.01
CA LEU A 85 15.84 -4.92 11.29
C LEU A 85 16.47 -3.54 11.48
N PRO A 86 17.67 -3.45 12.09
CA PRO A 86 18.38 -2.17 12.21
C PRO A 86 18.71 -1.56 10.84
N ASP A 87 18.87 -2.37 9.80
CA ASP A 87 19.04 -1.97 8.42
C ASP A 87 18.22 -2.93 7.53
N PRO A 88 17.01 -2.58 7.08
CA PRO A 88 16.32 -3.37 6.09
C PRO A 88 17.19 -3.42 4.83
N PRO A 89 17.43 -4.61 4.25
CA PRO A 89 18.14 -4.68 2.98
C PRO A 89 17.39 -3.82 1.96
N VAL A 90 18.15 -2.99 1.28
CA VAL A 90 17.76 -1.87 0.41
C VAL A 90 16.70 -2.23 -0.65
N ASP A 91 16.51 -3.51 -0.94
CA ASP A 91 15.69 -4.03 -2.04
C ASP A 91 14.51 -4.90 -1.60
N ARG A 92 14.16 -4.92 -0.31
CA ARG A 92 13.11 -5.83 0.15
C ARG A 92 11.99 -5.10 0.88
N TRP A 93 10.79 -5.34 0.41
CA TRP A 93 9.56 -5.03 1.10
C TRP A 93 9.50 -5.79 2.43
N LEU A 94 9.19 -5.10 3.50
CA LEU A 94 9.02 -5.73 4.81
C LEU A 94 7.55 -6.04 5.03
N PRO A 95 7.21 -7.26 5.48
CA PRO A 95 5.85 -7.55 5.90
C PRO A 95 5.51 -6.68 7.12
N TYR A 96 4.28 -6.21 7.15
CA TYR A 96 3.76 -5.42 8.27
C TYR A 96 2.42 -5.96 8.72
N VAL A 97 2.27 -6.16 10.02
CA VAL A 97 0.99 -6.42 10.66
C VAL A 97 0.82 -5.47 11.82
N GLY A 98 -0.21 -4.65 11.76
CA GLY A 98 -0.40 -3.63 12.80
C GLY A 98 -1.79 -3.04 12.83
N MET A 99 -2.07 -2.35 13.93
CA MET A 99 -3.23 -1.48 14.04
C MET A 99 -2.87 -0.17 13.36
N SER A 100 -3.56 0.12 12.28
CA SER A 100 -3.36 1.33 11.50
C SER A 100 -3.95 2.55 12.21
N PHE A 101 -5.13 2.41 12.78
CA PHE A 101 -5.66 3.40 13.71
C PHE A 101 -6.72 2.81 14.63
N PHE A 102 -6.99 3.51 15.70
CA PHE A 102 -8.14 3.32 16.58
C PHE A 102 -8.47 4.64 17.28
N GLY A 103 -9.73 4.81 17.66
CA GLY A 103 -10.16 6.04 18.32
C GLY A 103 -11.68 6.13 18.44
N VAL A 104 -12.14 7.26 18.97
CA VAL A 104 -13.55 7.64 19.02
C VAL A 104 -13.82 8.67 17.93
N THR A 105 -14.94 8.56 17.21
CA THR A 105 -15.37 9.54 16.20
C THR A 105 -15.54 10.93 16.82
N GLN A 106 -15.44 12.00 16.03
CA GLN A 106 -15.52 13.38 16.54
C GLN A 106 -16.83 13.68 17.26
N ASP A 107 -17.94 13.05 16.82
CA ASP A 107 -19.24 13.18 17.46
C ASP A 107 -19.38 12.31 18.73
N GLY A 108 -18.37 11.53 19.08
CA GLY A 108 -18.37 10.65 20.25
C GLY A 108 -19.28 9.42 20.12
N SER A 109 -19.90 9.21 18.96
CA SER A 109 -20.95 8.19 18.80
C SER A 109 -20.42 6.77 18.64
N LYS A 110 -19.20 6.62 18.10
CA LYS A 110 -18.60 5.32 17.78
C LYS A 110 -17.16 5.22 18.22
N VAL A 111 -16.78 4.01 18.63
CA VAL A 111 -15.38 3.58 18.67
C VAL A 111 -15.06 2.84 17.37
N VAL A 112 -13.91 3.13 16.78
CA VAL A 112 -13.49 2.63 15.46
C VAL A 112 -12.06 2.14 15.49
N ALA A 113 -11.76 1.13 14.68
CA ALA A 113 -10.41 0.63 14.50
C ALA A 113 -10.18 0.11 13.09
N GLN A 114 -8.94 0.20 12.62
CA GLN A 114 -8.47 -0.39 11.35
C GLN A 114 -7.18 -1.15 11.59
N GLY A 115 -7.14 -2.39 11.12
CA GLY A 115 -5.94 -3.20 11.06
C GLY A 115 -5.44 -3.37 9.63
N ILE A 116 -4.12 -3.51 9.48
CA ILE A 116 -3.47 -3.77 8.20
C ILE A 116 -2.55 -4.97 8.33
N VAL A 117 -2.62 -5.86 7.34
CA VAL A 117 -1.64 -6.91 7.08
C VAL A 117 -1.08 -6.69 5.68
N THR A 118 0.22 -6.43 5.58
CA THR A 118 0.91 -6.22 4.31
C THR A 118 2.08 -7.18 4.22
N LEU A 119 2.26 -7.82 3.07
CA LEU A 119 3.21 -8.89 2.84
C LEU A 119 4.22 -8.49 1.75
N PRO A 120 5.45 -9.03 1.78
CA PRO A 120 6.49 -8.69 0.80
C PRO A 120 6.25 -9.32 -0.58
N GLY A 121 5.28 -10.19 -0.70
CA GLY A 121 4.89 -10.88 -1.94
C GLY A 121 3.53 -11.56 -1.74
N ASP A 122 2.97 -12.12 -2.82
CA ASP A 122 1.69 -12.81 -2.75
C ASP A 122 1.72 -13.90 -1.68
N ALA A 123 0.75 -13.90 -0.79
CA ALA A 123 0.55 -14.96 0.17
C ALA A 123 -0.35 -16.04 -0.41
N THR A 124 -0.08 -17.30 -0.06
CA THR A 124 -0.98 -18.41 -0.38
C THR A 124 -2.33 -18.21 0.27
N SER A 125 -2.34 -17.86 1.57
CA SER A 125 -3.55 -17.48 2.29
C SER A 125 -3.28 -16.41 3.34
N VAL A 126 -4.27 -15.58 3.61
CA VAL A 126 -4.29 -14.59 4.69
C VAL A 126 -5.63 -14.65 5.40
N ASP A 127 -5.58 -14.86 6.71
CA ASP A 127 -6.71 -14.78 7.61
C ASP A 127 -6.50 -13.61 8.57
N VAL A 128 -7.51 -12.75 8.71
CA VAL A 128 -7.45 -11.57 9.56
C VAL A 128 -8.75 -11.39 10.31
N SER A 129 -8.65 -11.10 11.59
CA SER A 129 -9.81 -10.72 12.42
C SER A 129 -9.47 -9.54 13.33
N LEU A 130 -10.46 -8.71 13.62
CA LEU A 130 -10.35 -7.52 14.45
C LEU A 130 -11.48 -7.48 15.46
N GLN A 131 -11.14 -7.43 16.74
CA GLN A 131 -12.09 -7.31 17.83
C GLN A 131 -11.98 -5.96 18.52
N ILE A 132 -13.11 -5.43 18.94
CA ILE A 132 -13.21 -4.30 19.87
C ILE A 132 -13.81 -4.83 21.16
N ILE A 133 -13.10 -4.61 22.27
CA ILE A 133 -13.48 -5.09 23.61
C ILE A 133 -13.69 -3.87 24.51
N ASP A 134 -14.86 -3.78 25.12
CA ASP A 134 -15.20 -2.74 26.08
C ASP A 134 -14.79 -3.23 27.49
N ASN A 135 -13.68 -2.68 28.00
CA ASN A 135 -13.15 -3.05 29.31
C ASN A 135 -13.96 -2.44 30.44
N ALA A 136 -14.60 -1.28 30.21
CA ALA A 136 -15.49 -0.66 31.19
C ALA A 136 -16.71 -1.54 31.50
N GLN A 137 -17.09 -2.41 30.56
CA GLN A 137 -18.15 -3.40 30.72
C GLN A 137 -17.63 -4.82 31.03
N GLY A 138 -16.52 -4.91 31.74
CA GLY A 138 -15.97 -6.21 32.17
C GLY A 138 -15.34 -7.04 31.04
N GLY A 139 -14.87 -6.41 29.98
CA GLY A 139 -14.21 -7.06 28.86
C GLY A 139 -15.20 -7.64 27.82
N LEU A 140 -16.34 -7.00 27.66
CA LEU A 140 -17.35 -7.37 26.67
C LEU A 140 -16.82 -7.11 25.25
N THR A 141 -16.83 -8.12 24.40
CA THR A 141 -16.57 -7.95 22.97
C THR A 141 -17.76 -7.26 22.31
N VAL A 142 -17.57 -6.00 21.88
CA VAL A 142 -18.62 -5.16 21.26
C VAL A 142 -18.57 -5.17 19.74
N ALA A 143 -17.43 -5.54 19.15
CA ALA A 143 -17.31 -5.86 17.74
C ALA A 143 -16.36 -7.04 17.54
N ASP A 144 -16.69 -7.92 16.61
CA ASP A 144 -15.85 -9.04 16.18
C ASP A 144 -16.03 -9.22 14.67
N VAL A 145 -15.03 -8.75 13.92
CA VAL A 145 -15.02 -8.78 12.47
C VAL A 145 -13.94 -9.74 12.02
N SER A 146 -14.28 -10.66 11.13
CA SER A 146 -13.33 -11.54 10.46
C SER A 146 -13.53 -11.43 8.96
N LEU A 147 -12.46 -11.19 8.23
CA LEU A 147 -12.51 -11.25 6.78
C LEU A 147 -12.56 -12.73 6.33
N PRO A 148 -13.25 -13.03 5.23
CA PRO A 148 -13.07 -14.31 4.57
C PRO A 148 -11.60 -14.54 4.25
N THR A 149 -11.11 -15.79 4.39
CA THR A 149 -9.74 -16.13 3.99
C THR A 149 -9.45 -15.62 2.58
N GLN A 150 -8.43 -14.81 2.45
CA GLN A 150 -7.95 -14.30 1.17
C GLN A 150 -6.83 -15.18 0.66
N PHE A 151 -6.77 -15.35 -0.66
CA PHE A 151 -5.77 -16.18 -1.32
C PHE A 151 -5.08 -15.36 -2.40
N ASN A 152 -3.78 -15.60 -2.58
CA ASN A 152 -2.97 -14.92 -3.59
C ASN A 152 -3.04 -13.39 -3.48
N THR A 153 -2.82 -12.87 -2.26
CA THR A 153 -2.95 -11.45 -1.94
C THR A 153 -1.71 -10.91 -1.23
N LEU A 154 -1.47 -9.60 -1.39
CA LEU A 154 -0.36 -8.87 -0.77
C LEU A 154 -0.78 -8.12 0.50
N THR A 155 -1.96 -7.54 0.51
CA THR A 155 -2.41 -6.67 1.60
C THR A 155 -3.87 -6.90 1.92
N GLN A 156 -4.17 -6.91 3.21
CA GLN A 156 -5.53 -6.91 3.73
C GLN A 156 -5.73 -5.75 4.70
N ILE A 157 -6.86 -5.08 4.57
CA ILE A 157 -7.31 -4.03 5.48
C ILE A 157 -8.61 -4.50 6.10
N ILE A 158 -8.69 -4.48 7.43
CA ILE A 158 -9.87 -4.86 8.18
C ILE A 158 -10.33 -3.70 9.06
N ASN A 159 -11.63 -3.47 9.09
CA ASN A 159 -12.24 -2.37 9.81
C ASN A 159 -13.27 -2.91 10.79
N ALA A 160 -13.32 -2.31 11.98
CA ALA A 160 -14.35 -2.57 12.97
C ALA A 160 -14.84 -1.26 13.57
N ASP A 161 -16.12 -1.20 13.86
CA ASP A 161 -16.73 -0.12 14.63
C ASP A 161 -17.79 -0.66 15.59
N ALA A 162 -18.02 0.06 16.68
CA ALA A 162 -19.09 -0.19 17.61
C ALA A 162 -19.61 1.12 18.20
N PRO A 163 -20.87 1.20 18.66
CA PRO A 163 -21.36 2.33 19.43
C PRO A 163 -20.54 2.53 20.70
N VAL A 164 -20.32 3.77 21.11
CA VAL A 164 -19.79 4.09 22.44
C VAL A 164 -20.91 3.91 23.46
N ASN A 165 -20.71 2.99 24.40
CA ASN A 165 -21.74 2.67 25.40
C ASN A 165 -21.73 3.65 26.57
N ASP A 166 -20.54 4.10 27.00
CA ASP A 166 -20.35 5.02 28.10
C ASP A 166 -19.33 6.10 27.71
N PRO A 167 -19.78 7.27 27.24
CA PRO A 167 -18.88 8.36 26.84
C PRO A 167 -18.01 8.92 27.98
N GLU A 168 -18.41 8.75 29.24
CA GLU A 168 -17.66 9.24 30.38
C GLU A 168 -16.55 8.28 30.82
N ASN A 169 -16.64 7.01 30.41
CA ASN A 169 -15.71 5.95 30.80
C ASN A 169 -15.22 5.16 29.58
N ILE A 170 -14.51 5.83 28.71
CA ILE A 170 -13.88 5.23 27.51
C ILE A 170 -12.73 4.32 27.94
N ASP A 171 -12.89 3.01 27.81
CA ASP A 171 -11.86 2.01 28.09
C ASP A 171 -12.05 0.82 27.13
N TYR A 172 -11.34 0.83 26.00
CA TYR A 172 -11.44 -0.19 24.96
C TYR A 172 -10.10 -0.84 24.66
N SER A 173 -10.15 -2.12 24.34
CA SER A 173 -9.01 -2.84 23.75
C SER A 173 -9.35 -3.26 22.33
N PHE A 174 -8.37 -3.13 21.42
CA PHE A 174 -8.44 -3.53 20.02
C PHE A 174 -7.49 -4.70 19.80
N VAL A 175 -8.00 -5.80 19.29
CA VAL A 175 -7.22 -7.04 19.10
C VAL A 175 -7.27 -7.42 17.63
N LEU A 176 -6.17 -7.23 16.92
CA LEU A 176 -5.95 -7.72 15.57
C LEU A 176 -5.25 -9.07 15.64
N THR A 177 -5.87 -10.10 15.09
CA THR A 177 -5.26 -11.43 14.92
C THR A 177 -5.05 -11.65 13.42
N GLY A 178 -3.84 -12.01 13.05
CA GLY A 178 -3.48 -12.33 11.67
C GLY A 178 -2.80 -13.70 11.58
N SER A 179 -3.08 -14.42 10.50
CA SER A 179 -2.33 -15.62 10.12
C SER A 179 -2.14 -15.60 8.60
N PHE A 180 -0.91 -15.70 8.14
CA PHE A 180 -0.64 -15.72 6.71
C PHE A 180 0.39 -16.80 6.34
N VAL A 181 0.21 -17.37 5.16
CA VAL A 181 1.10 -18.38 4.58
C VAL A 181 1.84 -17.73 3.41
N PRO A 182 3.16 -17.46 3.52
CA PRO A 182 3.94 -16.90 2.43
C PRO A 182 3.90 -17.80 1.19
N ALA A 183 3.98 -17.21 0.00
CA ALA A 183 4.04 -17.96 -1.24
C ALA A 183 5.21 -18.95 -1.24
N GLY A 184 4.94 -20.19 -1.65
CA GLY A 184 5.93 -21.28 -1.64
C GLY A 184 6.22 -21.85 -0.24
N SER A 185 5.61 -21.32 0.84
CA SER A 185 5.70 -21.86 2.18
C SER A 185 4.58 -22.86 2.44
N ASN A 186 4.85 -23.79 3.35
CA ASN A 186 3.85 -24.71 3.91
C ASN A 186 3.61 -24.45 5.42
N THR A 187 4.06 -23.31 5.92
CA THR A 187 3.90 -22.89 7.30
C THR A 187 3.29 -21.50 7.38
N ALA A 188 2.46 -21.30 8.40
CA ALA A 188 1.85 -20.01 8.68
C ALA A 188 2.74 -19.13 9.55
N VAL A 189 2.47 -17.83 9.51
CA VAL A 189 2.99 -16.82 10.43
C VAL A 189 1.81 -16.28 11.22
N PRO A 190 1.51 -16.81 12.39
CA PRO A 190 0.42 -16.33 13.23
C PRO A 190 0.90 -15.20 14.13
N VAL A 191 0.12 -14.12 14.20
CA VAL A 191 0.46 -12.90 14.94
C VAL A 191 -0.75 -12.27 15.62
N VAL A 192 -0.50 -11.55 16.71
CA VAL A 192 -1.51 -10.76 17.43
C VAL A 192 -0.98 -9.37 17.73
N VAL A 193 -1.83 -8.36 17.54
CA VAL A 193 -1.57 -6.97 17.95
C VAL A 193 -2.66 -6.53 18.91
N VAL A 194 -2.28 -5.95 20.04
CA VAL A 194 -3.23 -5.36 21.00
C VAL A 194 -2.90 -3.90 21.20
N ARG A 195 -3.94 -3.06 21.19
CA ARG A 195 -3.86 -1.63 21.53
C ARG A 195 -5.00 -1.29 22.45
N ASP A 196 -4.78 -0.33 23.34
CA ASP A 196 -5.79 0.13 24.29
C ASP A 196 -6.05 1.63 24.09
N LEU A 197 -7.32 2.02 24.20
CA LEU A 197 -7.79 3.39 24.23
C LEU A 197 -8.44 3.65 25.58
N LYS A 198 -7.91 4.63 26.31
CA LYS A 198 -8.40 4.97 27.63
C LYS A 198 -8.64 6.48 27.74
N GLY A 199 -9.83 6.86 28.17
CA GLY A 199 -10.21 8.29 28.30
C GLY A 199 -10.47 8.99 26.96
N GLY A 200 -10.68 8.26 25.87
CA GLY A 200 -10.96 8.80 24.55
C GLY A 200 -9.70 9.27 23.80
N ASN A 201 -9.91 10.00 22.69
CA ASN A 201 -8.81 10.55 21.91
C ASN A 201 -8.11 11.64 22.70
N LEU A 202 -6.80 11.50 22.91
CA LEU A 202 -5.99 12.51 23.61
C LEU A 202 -5.39 13.53 22.64
N VAL A 203 -5.54 13.31 21.35
CA VAL A 203 -5.20 14.26 20.30
C VAL A 203 -6.45 15.02 19.90
N GLN A 204 -6.41 16.34 20.00
CA GLN A 204 -7.51 17.23 19.66
C GLN A 204 -7.52 17.62 18.19
N GLU A 205 -6.33 17.87 17.64
CA GLU A 205 -6.16 18.36 16.28
C GLU A 205 -4.83 17.85 15.70
N ILE A 206 -4.84 17.52 14.41
CA ILE A 206 -3.65 17.21 13.64
C ILE A 206 -3.55 18.22 12.51
N GLN A 207 -2.38 18.85 12.38
CA GLN A 207 -2.02 19.64 11.22
C GLN A 207 -0.83 18.99 10.53
N VAL A 208 -1.02 18.66 9.28
CA VAL A 208 0.05 18.17 8.41
C VAL A 208 0.50 19.35 7.57
N ASP A 209 1.78 19.69 7.67
CA ASP A 209 2.38 20.63 6.74
C ASP A 209 2.37 19.97 5.35
N ASN A 210 1.37 20.29 4.57
CA ASN A 210 1.30 19.89 3.17
C ASN A 210 1.87 21.04 2.34
N PRO A 211 3.15 21.03 2.04
CA PRO A 211 3.85 22.25 1.62
C PRO A 211 3.42 22.78 0.26
N ASN A 212 2.64 22.08 -0.53
CA ASN A 212 2.31 22.53 -1.87
C ASN A 212 0.88 22.23 -2.34
N HIS A 213 0.02 21.72 -1.48
CA HIS A 213 -1.41 21.62 -1.82
C HIS A 213 -2.02 22.98 -2.18
N ASP A 214 -1.41 24.07 -1.68
CA ASP A 214 -1.83 25.44 -1.99
C ASP A 214 -1.50 25.88 -3.43
N ARG A 215 -0.54 25.22 -4.09
CA ARG A 215 -0.16 25.55 -5.47
C ARG A 215 -1.07 24.91 -6.51
N HIS A 216 -1.62 23.74 -6.17
CA HIS A 216 -2.44 22.94 -7.07
C HIS A 216 -3.62 22.33 -6.30
N PRO A 217 -4.57 23.16 -5.81
CA PRO A 217 -5.71 22.69 -5.01
C PRO A 217 -6.63 21.73 -5.76
N GLU A 218 -6.56 21.75 -7.10
CA GLU A 218 -7.28 20.83 -7.97
C GLU A 218 -6.67 19.42 -8.04
N GLN A 219 -5.44 19.24 -7.53
CA GLN A 219 -4.79 17.95 -7.60
C GLN A 219 -5.28 17.03 -6.47
N THR A 220 -5.67 15.84 -6.86
CA THR A 220 -6.10 14.78 -5.92
C THR A 220 -4.93 13.96 -5.36
N TYR A 221 -3.68 14.33 -5.68
CA TYR A 221 -2.47 13.63 -5.28
C TYR A 221 -1.26 14.58 -5.18
N ILE A 222 -0.27 14.18 -4.37
CA ILE A 222 1.02 14.86 -4.26
C ILE A 222 1.93 14.34 -5.37
N LYS A 223 2.33 15.18 -6.30
CA LYS A 223 3.23 14.81 -7.40
C LYS A 223 4.69 14.83 -6.97
N VAL A 224 5.38 13.73 -7.14
CA VAL A 224 6.83 13.62 -6.96
C VAL A 224 7.48 13.29 -8.29
N ALA A 225 8.21 14.24 -8.88
CA ALA A 225 8.95 14.00 -10.10
C ALA A 225 10.29 13.35 -9.79
N LEU A 226 10.54 12.20 -10.40
CA LEU A 226 11.82 11.50 -10.29
C LEU A 226 12.82 12.01 -11.31
N ASN A 227 14.11 12.04 -10.93
CA ASN A 227 15.25 12.40 -11.79
C ASN A 227 15.23 13.82 -12.35
N ARG A 228 14.69 14.78 -11.64
CA ARG A 228 14.72 16.19 -12.02
C ARG A 228 15.79 16.99 -11.27
N ASN A 229 16.53 17.79 -12.00
CA ASN A 229 17.72 18.50 -11.50
C ASN A 229 17.44 19.93 -11.01
N THR A 230 16.28 20.49 -11.22
CA THR A 230 16.07 21.92 -10.94
C THR A 230 14.71 22.21 -10.36
N GLY A 231 14.72 23.01 -9.30
CA GLY A 231 13.55 23.43 -8.55
C GLY A 231 12.59 24.40 -9.24
N ASN A 232 12.60 24.48 -10.54
CA ASN A 232 11.75 25.41 -11.30
C ASN A 232 10.80 24.70 -12.26
N GLN A 233 10.34 23.53 -11.91
CA GLN A 233 9.34 22.82 -12.72
C GLN A 233 7.96 23.03 -12.10
N PRO A 234 7.03 23.72 -12.76
CA PRO A 234 5.72 24.05 -12.18
C PRO A 234 4.77 22.86 -12.09
N ASP A 235 5.15 21.71 -12.59
CA ASP A 235 4.31 20.54 -12.83
C ASP A 235 4.45 19.42 -11.77
N ALA A 236 5.27 19.62 -10.74
CA ALA A 236 5.39 18.69 -9.63
C ALA A 236 5.52 19.44 -8.30
N ASP A 237 4.98 18.85 -7.24
CA ASP A 237 5.05 19.40 -5.88
C ASP A 237 6.45 19.25 -5.32
N TYR A 238 7.09 18.11 -5.65
CA TYR A 238 8.44 17.77 -5.25
C TYR A 238 9.21 17.10 -6.38
N TRP A 239 10.54 17.06 -6.25
CA TRP A 239 11.42 16.37 -7.20
C TRP A 239 12.50 15.60 -6.49
N TYR A 240 12.91 14.50 -7.10
CA TYR A 240 13.91 13.58 -6.62
C TYR A 240 14.96 13.34 -7.69
N ASN A 241 16.23 13.41 -7.30
CA ASN A 241 17.33 13.21 -8.23
C ASN A 241 18.19 12.01 -7.85
N TYR A 242 18.27 11.00 -8.71
CA TYR A 242 19.28 9.95 -8.59
C TYR A 242 20.63 10.53 -9.01
N GLY A 243 21.61 10.55 -8.11
CA GLY A 243 22.94 11.10 -8.36
C GLY A 243 23.69 10.39 -9.48
N THR A 244 24.69 11.07 -10.04
CA THR A 244 25.51 10.61 -11.17
C THR A 244 26.32 9.34 -10.91
N ASN A 245 26.43 8.89 -9.67
CA ASN A 245 27.21 7.70 -9.27
C ASN A 245 26.34 6.47 -8.98
N GLY A 246 25.07 6.46 -9.44
CA GLY A 246 24.15 5.36 -9.20
C GLY A 246 23.64 5.25 -7.76
N GLY A 247 24.02 6.19 -6.88
CA GLY A 247 23.48 6.32 -5.55
C GLY A 247 22.35 7.35 -5.52
N PRO A 248 21.32 7.11 -4.70
CA PRO A 248 20.24 8.07 -4.54
C PRO A 248 20.75 9.35 -3.89
N THR A 249 20.43 10.49 -4.46
CA THR A 249 20.52 11.78 -3.76
C THR A 249 19.20 12.06 -3.06
N PRO A 250 19.22 12.69 -1.87
CA PRO A 250 18.00 12.99 -1.15
C PRO A 250 16.97 13.73 -1.99
N ILE A 251 15.70 13.40 -1.81
CA ILE A 251 14.60 14.18 -2.37
C ILE A 251 14.68 15.57 -1.76
N VAL A 252 14.87 16.58 -2.58
CA VAL A 252 14.79 17.94 -2.11
C VAL A 252 13.32 18.32 -1.98
N GLY A 253 12.85 18.45 -0.76
CA GLY A 253 11.56 19.04 -0.45
C GLY A 253 10.46 18.11 0.03
N LEU A 254 10.41 16.82 -0.38
CA LEU A 254 9.36 15.94 0.11
C LEU A 254 9.58 15.59 1.57
N ARG A 255 8.75 16.17 2.43
CA ARG A 255 8.72 15.90 3.86
C ARG A 255 7.30 15.58 4.28
N VAL A 256 7.15 14.65 5.18
CA VAL A 256 5.90 14.43 5.90
C VAL A 256 6.06 15.05 7.28
N ASN A 257 5.86 16.36 7.34
CA ASN A 257 5.97 17.13 8.56
C ASN A 257 4.60 17.43 9.10
N GLY A 258 4.53 17.65 10.39
CA GLY A 258 3.30 18.11 11.01
C GLY A 258 3.41 18.22 12.50
N PHE A 259 2.29 18.59 13.08
CA PHE A 259 2.13 18.57 14.53
C PHE A 259 0.72 18.14 14.94
N ALA A 260 0.63 17.68 16.16
CA ALA A 260 -0.63 17.37 16.82
C ALA A 260 -0.75 18.16 18.10
N GLN A 261 -1.92 18.75 18.31
CA GLN A 261 -2.32 19.41 19.54
C GLN A 261 -3.04 18.40 20.44
N LEU A 262 -2.61 18.28 21.67
CA LEU A 262 -3.28 17.47 22.68
C LEU A 262 -4.51 18.19 23.23
N VAL A 263 -5.45 17.41 23.78
CA VAL A 263 -6.61 17.94 24.50
C VAL A 263 -6.18 18.79 25.70
N GLU A 264 -7.06 19.69 26.14
CA GLU A 264 -6.81 20.53 27.29
C GLU A 264 -6.48 19.71 28.55
N GLY A 265 -5.47 20.14 29.29
CA GLY A 265 -5.00 19.44 30.49
C GLY A 265 -4.09 18.26 30.24
N ALA A 266 -3.85 17.88 28.99
CA ALA A 266 -2.87 16.87 28.61
C ALA A 266 -1.53 17.50 28.23
N SER A 267 -0.44 16.83 28.58
CA SER A 267 0.91 17.20 28.17
C SER A 267 1.73 15.97 27.80
N VAL A 268 2.67 16.14 26.88
CA VAL A 268 3.62 15.09 26.51
C VAL A 268 4.46 14.73 27.74
N ALA A 269 4.63 13.45 28.01
CA ALA A 269 5.45 12.99 29.13
C ALA A 269 6.91 13.42 28.95
N ALA A 270 7.65 13.59 30.05
CA ALA A 270 9.07 13.93 30.01
C ALA A 270 9.91 12.91 29.22
N GLN A 271 9.47 11.67 29.22
CA GLN A 271 9.97 10.61 28.32
C GLN A 271 8.78 10.10 27.50
N PRO A 272 8.54 10.63 26.31
CA PRO A 272 7.34 10.30 25.53
C PRO A 272 7.29 8.85 25.07
N ASN A 273 8.42 8.16 25.03
CA ASN A 273 8.53 6.78 24.54
C ASN A 273 7.81 6.63 23.21
N PHE A 274 8.19 7.49 22.26
CA PHE A 274 7.63 7.46 20.91
C PHE A 274 7.74 6.09 20.27
N GLY A 275 6.81 5.84 19.39
CA GLY A 275 6.82 4.74 18.53
C GLY A 275 5.68 4.74 17.53
N GLY A 276 5.74 3.80 16.60
CA GLY A 276 4.78 3.76 15.51
C GLY A 276 5.31 3.04 14.30
N SER A 277 4.66 3.31 13.21
CA SER A 277 5.02 2.82 11.89
C SER A 277 4.76 3.91 10.87
N CYS A 278 5.58 3.95 9.85
CA CYS A 278 5.32 4.71 8.65
C CYS A 278 5.44 3.76 7.47
N ILE A 279 4.38 3.63 6.72
CA ILE A 279 4.29 2.69 5.61
C ILE A 279 3.94 3.48 4.37
N LEU A 280 4.68 3.22 3.31
CA LEU A 280 4.29 3.59 1.96
C LEU A 280 3.78 2.35 1.26
N GLN A 281 2.60 2.45 0.72
CA GLN A 281 1.92 1.34 0.09
C GLN A 281 1.49 1.73 -1.31
N ARG A 282 1.81 0.89 -2.29
CA ARG A 282 1.25 1.04 -3.63
C ARG A 282 -0.27 0.90 -3.56
N ARG A 283 -0.99 1.93 -3.99
CA ARG A 283 -2.43 1.83 -4.14
C ARG A 283 -2.74 0.93 -5.33
N SER A 284 -3.32 -0.22 -5.07
CA SER A 284 -3.84 -1.12 -6.07
C SER A 284 -5.31 -1.35 -5.76
N GLY A 285 -6.21 -0.55 -6.35
CA GLY A 285 -7.65 -0.68 -6.16
C GLY A 285 -8.08 -0.93 -4.71
N ASP A 286 -8.25 -2.18 -4.32
CA ASP A 286 -8.76 -2.56 -2.99
C ASP A 286 -7.66 -2.75 -1.91
N GLY A 287 -6.48 -2.16 -2.09
CA GLY A 287 -5.47 -2.12 -1.03
C GLY A 287 -4.52 -3.33 -0.96
N ASP A 288 -4.40 -4.13 -2.00
CA ASP A 288 -3.50 -5.28 -2.08
C ASP A 288 -2.15 -4.95 -2.75
N GLY A 289 -1.62 -3.77 -2.53
CA GLY A 289 -0.35 -3.32 -3.09
C GLY A 289 0.87 -3.70 -2.27
N ALA A 290 2.05 -3.70 -2.90
CA ALA A 290 3.31 -3.82 -2.20
C ALA A 290 3.54 -2.62 -1.26
N ALA A 291 4.19 -2.83 -0.12
CA ALA A 291 4.43 -1.80 0.88
C ALA A 291 5.89 -1.75 1.33
N LEU A 292 6.32 -0.55 1.68
CA LEU A 292 7.61 -0.28 2.29
C LEU A 292 7.37 0.29 3.69
N ALA A 293 7.94 -0.34 4.70
CA ALA A 293 7.94 0.19 6.05
C ALA A 293 9.20 1.01 6.31
N PHE A 294 9.02 2.17 6.91
CA PHE A 294 10.11 3.03 7.36
C PHE A 294 10.76 2.46 8.64
N PRO A 295 12.07 2.53 8.80
CA PRO A 295 12.74 2.05 10.02
C PRO A 295 12.20 2.75 11.27
N THR A 296 11.75 1.97 12.25
CA THR A 296 11.13 2.50 13.48
C THR A 296 12.07 3.41 14.27
N ALA A 297 13.35 3.14 14.29
CA ALA A 297 14.35 3.95 14.99
C ALA A 297 14.44 5.37 14.40
N ASP A 298 14.43 5.48 13.07
CA ASP A 298 14.51 6.75 12.36
C ASP A 298 13.20 7.53 12.52
N LEU A 299 12.06 6.83 12.52
CA LEU A 299 10.76 7.41 12.82
C LEU A 299 10.74 8.04 14.22
N ILE A 300 11.24 7.31 15.22
CA ILE A 300 11.32 7.82 16.60
C ILE A 300 12.22 9.05 16.67
N ALA A 301 13.35 9.03 15.97
CA ALA A 301 14.28 10.17 15.91
C ALA A 301 13.68 11.41 15.24
N ALA A 302 12.74 11.22 14.32
CA ALA A 302 12.03 12.29 13.63
C ALA A 302 10.92 12.94 14.47
N CYS A 303 10.62 12.43 15.68
CA CYS A 303 9.54 12.88 16.52
C CYS A 303 10.04 13.64 17.74
N ALA A 304 9.32 14.71 18.10
CA ALA A 304 9.59 15.51 19.30
C ALA A 304 8.27 15.91 19.99
N GLY A 305 8.30 16.03 21.32
CA GLY A 305 7.15 16.47 22.10
C GLY A 305 7.52 17.52 23.13
N GLN A 306 6.71 18.57 23.24
CA GLN A 306 6.89 19.61 24.22
C GLN A 306 5.54 20.21 24.65
N GLY A 307 5.28 20.24 25.95
CA GLY A 307 4.01 20.74 26.47
C GLY A 307 2.84 19.95 25.91
N ALA A 308 1.88 20.61 25.30
CA ALA A 308 0.70 20.00 24.69
C ALA A 308 0.86 19.72 23.18
N VAL A 309 2.08 19.77 22.64
CA VAL A 309 2.33 19.62 21.21
C VAL A 309 3.30 18.48 20.93
N VAL A 310 2.93 17.63 19.98
CA VAL A 310 3.83 16.64 19.37
C VAL A 310 4.10 17.07 17.94
N ARG A 311 5.36 16.98 17.51
CA ARG A 311 5.82 17.30 16.15
C ARG A 311 6.53 16.11 15.56
N TRP A 312 6.47 15.98 14.24
CA TRP A 312 7.26 15.04 13.45
C TRP A 312 7.82 15.73 12.22
N ASP A 313 9.00 15.29 11.82
CA ASP A 313 9.69 15.77 10.63
C ASP A 313 10.32 14.56 9.93
N ILE A 314 9.52 13.85 9.13
CA ILE A 314 9.98 12.68 8.39
C ILE A 314 10.64 13.18 7.11
N GLY A 315 11.96 13.09 7.08
CA GLY A 315 12.80 13.56 5.98
C GLY A 315 12.73 12.67 4.74
N PRO A 316 13.32 13.16 3.64
CA PRO A 316 13.16 12.56 2.31
C PRO A 316 13.97 11.27 2.08
N ASP A 317 14.93 10.95 2.92
CA ASP A 317 15.95 9.92 2.65
C ASP A 317 15.39 8.51 2.55
N TRP A 318 14.26 8.23 3.16
CA TRP A 318 13.64 6.92 3.18
C TRP A 318 12.87 6.55 1.90
N PHE A 319 12.61 7.52 1.01
CA PHE A 319 12.04 7.23 -0.31
C PHE A 319 13.06 6.65 -1.29
N GLN A 320 14.35 6.68 -0.96
CA GLN A 320 15.46 6.44 -1.88
C GLN A 320 15.48 5.07 -2.54
N ASN A 321 14.99 4.05 -1.85
CA ASN A 321 15.13 2.67 -2.28
C ASN A 321 13.79 1.98 -2.55
N ALA A 322 12.74 2.76 -2.68
CA ALA A 322 11.43 2.22 -2.94
C ALA A 322 11.32 1.77 -4.41
N PRO A 323 10.88 0.54 -4.68
CA PRO A 323 10.66 0.04 -6.03
C PRO A 323 9.34 0.60 -6.59
N TRP A 324 9.28 1.93 -6.71
CA TRP A 324 8.11 2.62 -7.24
C TRP A 324 8.08 2.52 -8.75
N ASP A 325 6.94 2.11 -9.28
CA ASP A 325 6.67 2.23 -10.69
C ASP A 325 6.07 3.61 -10.99
N GLN A 326 6.34 4.08 -12.17
CA GLN A 326 5.84 5.35 -12.67
C GLN A 326 4.31 5.38 -12.63
N ASN A 327 3.75 6.54 -12.28
CA ASN A 327 2.31 6.80 -12.23
C ASN A 327 1.50 5.95 -11.24
N GLN A 328 2.13 5.18 -10.40
CA GLN A 328 1.42 4.51 -9.31
C GLN A 328 1.09 5.50 -8.20
N ASN A 329 -0.12 5.39 -7.71
CA ASN A 329 -0.50 6.09 -6.49
C ASN A 329 0.09 5.33 -5.29
N ILE A 330 0.78 6.05 -4.45
CA ILE A 330 1.38 5.53 -3.24
C ILE A 330 0.64 6.13 -2.06
N ASP A 331 0.08 5.28 -1.24
CA ASP A 331 -0.55 5.69 0.01
C ASP A 331 0.50 5.76 1.12
N LEU A 332 0.39 6.82 1.92
CA LEU A 332 1.08 6.94 3.19
C LEU A 332 0.16 6.48 4.31
N ASP A 333 0.71 5.71 5.23
CA ASP A 333 0.09 5.40 6.52
C ASP A 333 1.11 5.56 7.64
N PHE A 334 1.11 6.72 8.27
CA PHE A 334 1.98 7.07 9.38
C PHE A 334 1.19 6.99 10.68
N ASN A 335 1.65 6.16 11.60
CA ASN A 335 1.10 6.00 12.93
C ASN A 335 2.14 6.35 13.97
N LEU A 336 1.77 7.15 14.96
CA LEU A 336 2.62 7.48 16.08
C LEU A 336 1.88 7.23 17.38
N THR A 337 2.52 6.51 18.32
CA THR A 337 2.07 6.39 19.69
C THR A 337 3.10 7.01 20.62
N PHE A 338 2.64 7.64 21.70
CA PHE A 338 3.51 8.30 22.65
C PHE A 338 2.84 8.42 24.01
N GLN A 339 3.65 8.63 25.06
CA GLN A 339 3.15 8.81 26.42
C GLN A 339 2.81 10.27 26.67
N VAL A 340 1.66 10.47 27.31
CA VAL A 340 1.15 11.76 27.77
C VAL A 340 0.79 11.69 29.24
N VAL A 341 0.77 12.83 29.90
CA VAL A 341 0.29 12.99 31.29
C VAL A 341 -1.03 13.72 31.23
N VAL A 342 -2.07 13.11 31.78
CA VAL A 342 -3.41 13.71 31.93
C VAL A 342 -3.80 13.63 33.40
N SER A 343 -4.07 14.75 34.04
CA SER A 343 -4.40 14.82 35.48
C SER A 343 -3.39 14.07 36.37
N GLY A 344 -2.09 14.13 36.01
CA GLY A 344 -1.01 13.45 36.74
C GLY A 344 -0.85 11.96 36.45
N LEU A 345 -1.70 11.37 35.61
CA LEU A 345 -1.64 9.97 35.23
C LEU A 345 -1.00 9.83 33.85
N LEU A 346 -0.15 8.80 33.72
CA LEU A 346 0.50 8.46 32.46
C LEU A 346 -0.47 7.67 31.58
N GLN A 347 -0.70 8.14 30.36
CA GLN A 347 -1.56 7.50 29.36
C GLN A 347 -0.81 7.39 28.02
N ILE A 348 -1.35 6.60 27.10
CA ILE A 348 -0.83 6.46 25.73
C ILE A 348 -1.77 7.20 24.80
N ALA A 349 -1.22 8.15 24.04
CA ALA A 349 -1.88 8.79 22.92
C ALA A 349 -1.44 8.15 21.61
N GLN A 350 -2.33 8.20 20.63
CA GLN A 350 -2.04 7.80 19.25
C GLN A 350 -2.49 8.91 18.31
N LEU A 351 -1.71 9.10 17.25
CA LEU A 351 -2.14 9.84 16.08
C LEU A 351 -1.87 9.03 14.81
N ARG A 352 -2.59 9.35 13.75
CA ARG A 352 -2.41 8.79 12.42
C ARG A 352 -2.42 9.90 11.37
N VAL A 353 -1.52 9.83 10.39
CA VAL A 353 -1.60 10.61 9.16
C VAL A 353 -1.63 9.64 7.99
N THR A 354 -2.65 9.74 7.15
CA THR A 354 -2.85 8.75 6.10
C THR A 354 -3.47 9.32 4.84
N SER A 355 -3.13 8.72 3.71
CA SER A 355 -3.86 8.90 2.44
C SER A 355 -4.76 7.71 2.11
N LEU A 356 -4.75 6.65 2.93
CA LEU A 356 -5.65 5.53 2.75
C LEU A 356 -7.12 5.96 2.95
N PRO A 357 -8.06 5.41 2.18
CA PRO A 357 -9.47 5.62 2.44
C PRO A 357 -9.81 5.24 3.88
N THR A 358 -10.32 6.20 4.63
CA THR A 358 -10.73 5.92 6.01
C THR A 358 -12.16 5.40 6.03
N VAL A 359 -12.43 4.45 6.94
CA VAL A 359 -13.74 3.81 7.10
C VAL A 359 -14.82 4.77 7.59
N VAL A 360 -14.40 5.90 8.12
CA VAL A 360 -15.26 6.78 8.93
C VAL A 360 -15.89 7.91 8.12
N GLY A 361 -15.62 7.99 6.82
CA GLY A 361 -16.25 8.96 5.92
C GLY A 361 -16.05 10.41 6.37
N ALA A 362 -17.16 11.14 6.55
CA ALA A 362 -17.17 12.55 6.87
C ALA A 362 -16.90 12.87 8.37
N ASN A 363 -16.74 11.84 9.21
CA ASN A 363 -16.55 12.02 10.66
C ASN A 363 -15.32 11.24 11.19
N PRO A 364 -14.11 11.59 10.73
CA PRO A 364 -12.90 10.90 11.18
C PRO A 364 -12.63 11.19 12.67
N PRO A 365 -11.99 10.28 13.40
CA PRO A 365 -11.48 10.59 14.74
C PRO A 365 -10.55 11.80 14.73
N SER A 366 -10.54 12.59 15.82
CA SER A 366 -9.68 13.78 15.94
C SER A 366 -8.19 13.47 15.90
N ASN A 367 -7.82 12.22 16.16
CA ASN A 367 -6.44 11.71 16.08
C ASN A 367 -6.03 11.18 14.69
N VAL A 368 -6.83 11.45 13.64
CA VAL A 368 -6.55 11.08 12.27
C VAL A 368 -6.44 12.31 11.38
N GLY A 369 -5.28 12.54 10.81
CA GLY A 369 -5.03 13.51 9.74
C GLY A 369 -5.06 12.84 8.36
N VAL A 370 -5.73 13.46 7.39
CA VAL A 370 -5.83 12.93 6.03
C VAL A 370 -4.99 13.77 5.10
N ILE A 371 -4.20 13.11 4.24
CA ILE A 371 -3.42 13.75 3.16
C ILE A 371 -3.78 13.12 1.82
N ALA A 372 -3.39 13.79 0.74
CA ALA A 372 -3.49 13.21 -0.60
C ALA A 372 -2.47 12.06 -0.80
N PRO A 373 -2.77 11.07 -1.63
CA PRO A 373 -1.79 10.04 -1.99
C PRO A 373 -0.62 10.65 -2.77
N ILE A 374 0.52 9.98 -2.73
CA ILE A 374 1.72 10.36 -3.45
C ILE A 374 1.71 9.69 -4.82
N LYS A 375 2.06 10.43 -5.86
CA LYS A 375 2.20 9.91 -7.22
C LYS A 375 3.60 10.21 -7.75
N PHE A 376 4.36 9.17 -8.06
CA PHE A 376 5.65 9.30 -8.70
C PHE A 376 5.49 9.40 -10.21
N VAL A 377 6.18 10.37 -10.82
CA VAL A 377 6.12 10.62 -12.25
C VAL A 377 7.53 10.80 -12.81
N TRP A 378 7.79 10.19 -13.98
CA TRP A 378 9.01 10.41 -14.75
C TRP A 378 8.75 10.22 -16.24
N GLY A 379 9.66 10.72 -17.07
CA GLY A 379 9.53 10.66 -18.51
C GLY A 379 9.97 9.32 -19.08
N CYS A 380 9.49 8.98 -20.27
CA CYS A 380 9.60 7.64 -20.83
C CYS A 380 10.17 7.55 -22.25
N VAL A 381 10.27 8.65 -23.01
CA VAL A 381 10.84 8.70 -24.36
C VAL A 381 12.19 9.39 -24.31
N ALA A 382 13.24 8.83 -24.90
CA ALA A 382 14.58 9.39 -24.89
C ALA A 382 14.62 10.79 -25.53
N ALA A 383 15.42 11.69 -24.97
CA ALA A 383 15.67 13.00 -25.55
C ALA A 383 16.16 12.89 -27.00
N GLY A 384 15.86 13.91 -27.81
CA GLY A 384 16.17 13.93 -29.24
C GLY A 384 15.18 13.17 -30.12
N THR A 385 14.24 12.43 -29.53
CA THR A 385 13.22 11.70 -30.31
C THR A 385 12.29 12.70 -30.99
N PRO A 386 12.14 12.62 -32.35
CA PRO A 386 11.25 13.51 -33.08
C PRO A 386 9.79 13.16 -32.85
N VAL A 387 9.01 14.11 -32.35
CA VAL A 387 7.56 14.05 -32.19
C VAL A 387 6.89 14.70 -33.41
N ALA A 388 5.92 14.04 -34.01
CA ALA A 388 5.16 14.58 -35.12
C ALA A 388 4.15 15.62 -34.60
N LEU A 389 4.18 16.83 -35.13
CA LEU A 389 3.20 17.88 -34.86
C LEU A 389 2.00 17.77 -35.82
N ALA A 390 0.87 18.33 -35.41
CA ALA A 390 -0.36 18.31 -36.21
C ALA A 390 -0.26 19.07 -37.55
N ASP A 391 0.72 19.97 -37.68
CA ASP A 391 0.99 20.71 -38.91
C ASP A 391 1.97 19.99 -39.87
N GLY A 392 2.37 18.77 -39.57
CA GLY A 392 3.29 17.94 -40.35
C GLY A 392 4.77 18.18 -40.09
N ARG A 393 5.13 19.13 -39.24
CA ARG A 393 6.50 19.29 -38.76
C ARG A 393 6.84 18.25 -37.69
N THR A 394 8.12 18.12 -37.39
CA THR A 394 8.60 17.35 -36.24
C THR A 394 9.37 18.27 -35.28
N LEU A 395 9.25 17.98 -34.00
CA LEU A 395 9.98 18.66 -32.94
C LEU A 395 10.60 17.61 -32.00
N ALA A 396 11.83 17.84 -31.56
CA ALA A 396 12.43 16.96 -30.55
C ALA A 396 11.60 17.02 -29.27
N ILE A 397 11.37 15.87 -28.63
CA ILE A 397 10.42 15.74 -27.51
C ILE A 397 10.72 16.71 -26.35
N GLU A 398 11.98 16.98 -26.09
CA GLU A 398 12.43 17.95 -25.07
C GLU A 398 12.10 19.41 -25.40
N ARG A 399 11.62 19.69 -26.60
CA ARG A 399 11.22 21.03 -27.05
C ARG A 399 9.70 21.18 -27.17
N VAL A 400 8.98 20.08 -27.01
CA VAL A 400 7.52 20.11 -26.99
C VAL A 400 7.07 20.78 -25.69
N ALA A 401 6.10 21.67 -25.78
CA ALA A 401 5.59 22.45 -24.66
C ALA A 401 4.07 22.32 -24.52
N ALA A 402 3.55 22.66 -23.35
CA ALA A 402 2.11 22.75 -23.14
C ALA A 402 1.47 23.72 -24.14
N GLY A 403 0.35 23.31 -24.73
CA GLY A 403 -0.34 24.03 -25.80
C GLY A 403 0.08 23.61 -27.22
N ASP A 404 1.20 22.88 -27.39
CA ASP A 404 1.56 22.33 -28.70
C ASP A 404 0.53 21.28 -29.15
N ARG A 405 0.35 21.19 -30.47
CA ARG A 405 -0.56 20.24 -31.11
C ARG A 405 0.26 19.14 -31.77
N VAL A 406 0.12 17.91 -31.28
CA VAL A 406 0.82 16.73 -31.79
C VAL A 406 -0.11 15.85 -32.61
N ALA A 407 0.47 15.07 -33.52
CA ALA A 407 -0.29 14.11 -34.32
C ALA A 407 -0.60 12.86 -33.47
N GLY A 408 -1.88 12.57 -33.32
CA GLY A 408 -2.35 11.31 -32.75
C GLY A 408 -2.07 10.12 -33.68
N HIS A 409 -1.96 8.95 -33.11
CA HIS A 409 -1.70 7.72 -33.86
C HIS A 409 -2.81 7.35 -34.86
N ASP A 410 -4.03 7.81 -34.60
CA ASP A 410 -5.23 7.61 -35.40
C ASP A 410 -5.47 8.70 -36.46
N GLY A 411 -4.54 9.63 -36.59
CA GLY A 411 -4.64 10.81 -37.47
C GLY A 411 -5.38 11.99 -36.84
N GLY A 412 -5.85 11.86 -35.61
CA GLY A 412 -6.43 12.97 -34.83
C GLY A 412 -5.37 13.97 -34.37
N VAL A 413 -5.83 15.08 -33.81
CA VAL A 413 -4.99 16.09 -33.18
C VAL A 413 -5.11 16.00 -31.68
N LEU A 414 -3.96 15.90 -31.00
CA LEU A 414 -3.88 15.93 -29.56
C LEU A 414 -3.19 17.22 -29.11
N VAL A 415 -3.67 17.80 -28.04
CA VAL A 415 -3.08 18.99 -27.41
C VAL A 415 -2.26 18.56 -26.20
N VAL A 416 -1.03 19.05 -26.10
CA VAL A 416 -0.18 18.83 -24.95
C VAL A 416 -0.71 19.66 -23.79
N SER A 417 -1.26 19.01 -22.78
CA SER A 417 -1.69 19.67 -21.54
C SER A 417 -0.53 19.88 -20.58
N GLN A 418 0.41 18.95 -20.56
CA GLN A 418 1.58 18.99 -19.69
C GLN A 418 2.75 18.20 -20.29
N THR A 419 3.98 18.58 -19.93
CA THR A 419 5.20 17.86 -20.32
C THR A 419 5.94 17.37 -19.09
N TRP A 420 6.56 16.21 -19.21
CA TRP A 420 7.33 15.57 -18.16
C TRP A 420 8.74 15.31 -18.63
N SER A 421 9.73 15.47 -17.76
CA SER A 421 11.11 15.12 -18.08
C SER A 421 11.83 14.57 -16.85
N GLY A 422 12.77 13.67 -17.08
CA GLY A 422 13.59 13.10 -16.04
C GLY A 422 14.92 12.58 -16.59
N ARG A 423 15.80 12.11 -15.70
CA ARG A 423 16.99 11.37 -16.07
C ARG A 423 16.74 9.88 -15.85
N GLU A 424 17.06 9.06 -16.84
CA GLU A 424 16.97 7.62 -16.74
C GLU A 424 18.38 7.03 -16.69
N THR A 425 18.59 6.12 -15.73
CA THR A 425 19.85 5.39 -15.55
C THR A 425 19.67 3.86 -15.67
N LYS A 426 18.41 3.41 -15.69
CA LYS A 426 18.09 1.99 -15.99
C LYS A 426 18.27 1.71 -17.49
N PRO A 427 18.48 0.46 -17.88
CA PRO A 427 18.47 0.10 -19.29
C PRO A 427 17.15 0.48 -19.95
N VAL A 428 17.25 1.07 -21.13
CA VAL A 428 16.11 1.45 -21.97
C VAL A 428 15.90 0.42 -23.09
N VAL A 429 14.70 0.41 -23.65
CA VAL A 429 14.32 -0.45 -24.76
C VAL A 429 14.41 0.35 -26.06
N ARG A 430 15.17 -0.15 -27.01
CA ARG A 430 15.23 0.37 -28.38
C ARG A 430 14.45 -0.55 -29.31
N LEU A 431 13.39 -0.01 -29.89
CA LEU A 431 12.57 -0.70 -30.88
C LEU A 431 13.05 -0.28 -32.29
N CYS A 432 13.30 -1.25 -33.16
CA CYS A 432 13.82 -1.03 -34.50
C CYS A 432 12.88 -1.57 -35.57
N LEU A 433 12.72 -0.85 -36.68
CA LEU A 433 12.03 -1.29 -37.89
C LEU A 433 13.04 -1.63 -38.98
N ALA A 434 12.62 -2.44 -39.97
CA ALA A 434 13.47 -2.90 -41.07
C ALA A 434 14.01 -1.75 -41.94
N ASP A 435 13.36 -0.61 -41.97
CA ASP A 435 13.79 0.59 -42.74
C ASP A 435 14.79 1.47 -41.98
N GLY A 436 15.25 1.05 -40.78
CA GLY A 436 16.21 1.76 -39.96
C GLY A 436 15.60 2.77 -38.99
N ARG A 437 14.29 3.03 -39.02
CA ARG A 437 13.64 3.82 -37.98
C ARG A 437 13.74 3.11 -36.63
N SER A 438 13.97 3.88 -35.60
CA SER A 438 13.98 3.36 -34.22
C SER A 438 13.47 4.40 -33.24
N VAL A 439 12.93 3.90 -32.11
CA VAL A 439 12.55 4.72 -30.96
C VAL A 439 13.18 4.12 -29.71
N THR A 440 13.64 4.98 -28.80
CA THR A 440 14.23 4.57 -27.53
C THR A 440 13.30 5.01 -26.39
N LEU A 441 12.89 4.06 -25.56
CA LEU A 441 11.85 4.21 -24.55
C LEU A 441 12.32 3.59 -23.23
N THR A 442 11.76 4.03 -22.13
CA THR A 442 11.85 3.26 -20.89
C THR A 442 11.09 1.94 -21.04
N ASP A 443 11.45 0.93 -20.26
CA ASP A 443 10.93 -0.44 -20.35
C ASP A 443 9.40 -0.55 -20.17
N GLU A 444 8.81 0.35 -19.38
CA GLU A 444 7.36 0.39 -19.10
C GLU A 444 6.57 1.36 -19.99
N HIS A 445 7.21 1.95 -21.00
CA HIS A 445 6.49 2.87 -21.89
C HIS A 445 5.47 2.14 -22.76
N PRO A 446 4.22 2.63 -22.85
CA PRO A 446 3.20 2.04 -23.71
C PRO A 446 3.54 2.20 -25.20
N VAL A 447 3.47 1.12 -25.95
CA VAL A 447 3.60 1.09 -27.41
C VAL A 447 2.32 0.51 -28.00
N MET A 448 1.76 1.19 -28.98
CA MET A 448 0.54 0.74 -29.62
C MET A 448 0.80 -0.41 -30.58
N THR A 449 0.01 -1.47 -30.46
CA THR A 449 -0.01 -2.62 -31.37
C THR A 449 -1.40 -2.79 -31.99
N PRO A 450 -1.58 -3.59 -33.04
CA PRO A 450 -2.90 -3.90 -33.58
C PRO A 450 -3.87 -4.52 -32.56
N ALA A 451 -3.33 -5.14 -31.51
CA ALA A 451 -4.10 -5.77 -30.43
C ALA A 451 -4.31 -4.84 -29.21
N GLY A 452 -3.87 -3.59 -29.27
CA GLY A 452 -3.90 -2.63 -28.17
C GLY A 452 -2.51 -2.26 -27.67
N ALA A 453 -2.44 -1.50 -26.58
CA ALA A 453 -1.16 -1.08 -25.99
C ALA A 453 -0.44 -2.26 -25.31
N ARG A 454 0.89 -2.32 -25.48
CA ARG A 454 1.81 -3.23 -24.77
C ARG A 454 2.98 -2.43 -24.20
N LEU A 455 3.57 -2.91 -23.11
CA LEU A 455 4.78 -2.29 -22.56
C LEU A 455 5.97 -2.56 -23.49
N ALA A 456 6.88 -1.58 -23.61
CA ALA A 456 8.04 -1.71 -24.49
C ALA A 456 8.88 -2.97 -24.17
N ARG A 457 9.02 -3.33 -22.88
CA ARG A 457 9.75 -4.54 -22.42
C ARG A 457 9.12 -5.85 -22.86
N ASP A 458 7.82 -5.88 -23.14
CA ASP A 458 7.07 -7.08 -23.50
C ASP A 458 7.04 -7.34 -25.01
N LEU A 459 7.68 -6.47 -25.79
CA LEU A 459 7.79 -6.59 -27.25
C LEU A 459 9.02 -7.40 -27.65
N ALA A 460 8.89 -8.13 -28.74
CA ALA A 460 9.95 -8.93 -29.33
C ALA A 460 10.07 -8.65 -30.84
N ALA A 461 11.20 -9.02 -31.42
CA ALA A 461 11.37 -8.97 -32.87
C ALA A 461 10.27 -9.82 -33.56
N GLY A 462 9.63 -9.26 -34.58
CA GLY A 462 8.49 -9.84 -35.28
C GLY A 462 7.13 -9.38 -34.76
N ASP A 463 7.02 -8.80 -33.55
CA ASP A 463 5.78 -8.20 -33.09
C ASP A 463 5.41 -7.01 -33.96
N ALA A 464 4.12 -6.89 -34.30
CA ALA A 464 3.61 -5.74 -35.05
C ALA A 464 3.31 -4.58 -34.11
N VAL A 465 3.85 -3.41 -34.43
CA VAL A 465 3.56 -2.14 -33.76
C VAL A 465 2.86 -1.17 -34.70
N LEU A 466 2.06 -0.25 -34.15
CA LEU A 466 1.44 0.80 -34.94
C LEU A 466 2.47 1.92 -35.20
N THR A 467 2.50 2.38 -36.43
CA THR A 467 3.35 3.49 -36.88
C THR A 467 2.53 4.50 -37.67
N ALA A 468 3.15 5.61 -38.06
CA ALA A 468 2.54 6.56 -38.99
C ALA A 468 2.13 5.96 -40.34
N ARG A 469 2.61 4.75 -40.66
CA ARG A 469 2.29 4.03 -41.90
C ARG A 469 1.35 2.84 -41.71
N GLY A 470 0.84 2.65 -40.50
CA GLY A 470 0.02 1.50 -40.11
C GLY A 470 0.82 0.49 -39.30
N ALA A 471 0.38 -0.77 -39.30
CA ALA A 471 1.05 -1.84 -38.56
C ALA A 471 2.31 -2.32 -39.29
N GLU A 472 3.46 -2.26 -38.59
CA GLU A 472 4.76 -2.69 -39.12
C GLU A 472 5.42 -3.66 -38.12
N PRO A 473 6.07 -4.75 -38.59
CA PRO A 473 6.76 -5.67 -37.70
C PRO A 473 8.09 -5.09 -37.23
N LEU A 474 8.41 -5.29 -35.94
CA LEU A 474 9.72 -4.96 -35.40
C LEU A 474 10.80 -5.87 -35.99
N SER A 475 11.88 -5.26 -36.46
CA SER A 475 13.08 -6.01 -36.91
C SER A 475 14.00 -6.37 -35.75
N GLY A 476 13.90 -5.65 -34.63
CA GLY A 476 14.70 -5.87 -33.43
C GLY A 476 14.16 -5.13 -32.22
N VAL A 477 14.46 -5.69 -31.05
CA VAL A 477 14.24 -5.09 -29.73
C VAL A 477 15.54 -5.25 -28.95
N GLU A 478 16.11 -4.14 -28.51
CA GLU A 478 17.40 -4.12 -27.84
C GLU A 478 17.25 -3.45 -26.46
N PHE A 479 17.85 -4.05 -25.44
CA PHE A 479 18.03 -3.41 -24.13
C PHE A 479 19.42 -2.78 -24.09
N ALA A 480 19.48 -1.47 -23.90
CA ALA A 480 20.73 -0.71 -23.90
C ALA A 480 20.91 0.04 -22.59
N ALA A 481 22.15 0.09 -22.11
CA ALA A 481 22.50 1.00 -21.02
C ALA A 481 22.20 2.44 -21.46
N TYR A 482 21.63 3.20 -20.57
CA TYR A 482 21.25 4.58 -20.82
C TYR A 482 21.62 5.46 -19.62
N ASP A 483 22.05 6.67 -19.91
CA ASP A 483 22.27 7.72 -18.94
C ASP A 483 21.95 9.06 -19.61
N GLY A 484 20.69 9.41 -19.64
CA GLY A 484 20.22 10.58 -20.36
C GLY A 484 18.83 11.03 -19.95
N SER A 485 18.40 12.13 -20.54
CA SER A 485 17.07 12.67 -20.31
C SER A 485 16.01 11.84 -21.03
N VAL A 486 14.91 11.60 -20.36
CA VAL A 486 13.70 11.01 -20.93
C VAL A 486 12.52 11.94 -20.71
N HIS A 487 11.54 11.88 -21.58
CA HIS A 487 10.43 12.82 -21.63
C HIS A 487 9.11 12.10 -21.88
N ASN A 488 8.02 12.66 -21.37
CA ASN A 488 6.66 12.22 -21.69
C ASN A 488 5.72 13.43 -21.79
N LEU A 489 4.54 13.20 -22.30
CA LEU A 489 3.49 14.19 -22.51
C LEU A 489 2.22 13.72 -21.81
N ASP A 490 1.45 14.67 -21.26
CA ASP A 490 0.04 14.47 -21.00
C ASP A 490 -0.75 15.09 -22.16
N LEU A 491 -1.64 14.31 -22.75
CA LEU A 491 -2.31 14.65 -23.98
C LEU A 491 -3.83 14.62 -23.81
N THR A 492 -4.50 15.58 -24.45
CA THR A 492 -5.96 15.59 -24.56
C THR A 492 -6.40 15.76 -26.01
N PRO A 493 -7.49 15.16 -26.48
CA PRO A 493 -8.08 15.55 -27.75
C PRO A 493 -8.40 17.04 -27.77
N GLU A 494 -8.29 17.66 -28.93
CA GLU A 494 -8.56 19.10 -29.05
C GLU A 494 -9.96 19.45 -28.56
N GLY A 495 -10.06 20.42 -27.64
CA GLY A 495 -11.32 20.89 -27.06
C GLY A 495 -11.88 20.03 -25.91
N VAL A 496 -11.13 19.02 -25.45
CA VAL A 496 -11.51 18.18 -24.30
C VAL A 496 -10.62 18.52 -23.11
N ALA A 497 -11.20 18.79 -21.94
CA ALA A 497 -10.44 18.97 -20.72
C ALA A 497 -9.91 17.60 -20.22
N GLN A 498 -8.79 17.62 -19.52
CA GLN A 498 -8.14 16.38 -19.04
C GLN A 498 -9.04 15.60 -18.08
N ASP A 499 -9.79 16.29 -17.22
CA ASP A 499 -10.70 15.69 -16.26
C ASP A 499 -11.97 15.11 -16.91
N ASP A 500 -12.27 15.51 -18.14
CA ASP A 500 -13.43 15.00 -18.92
C ASP A 500 -13.05 13.78 -19.79
N LEU A 501 -11.78 13.34 -19.77
CA LEU A 501 -11.35 12.18 -20.53
C LEU A 501 -11.84 10.88 -19.88
N PRO A 502 -12.59 10.04 -20.61
CA PRO A 502 -12.96 8.72 -20.10
C PRO A 502 -11.72 7.85 -19.87
N ASP A 503 -11.79 6.95 -18.89
CA ASP A 503 -10.66 6.08 -18.53
C ASP A 503 -10.16 5.20 -19.70
N GLU A 504 -11.03 4.91 -20.67
CA GLU A 504 -10.71 4.12 -21.87
C GLU A 504 -10.10 4.96 -23.00
N ALA A 505 -10.04 6.28 -22.87
CA ALA A 505 -9.51 7.13 -23.95
C ALA A 505 -8.05 6.80 -24.24
N VAL A 506 -7.75 6.58 -25.52
CA VAL A 506 -6.40 6.31 -26.01
C VAL A 506 -5.76 7.64 -26.42
N THR A 507 -4.72 8.05 -25.70
CA THR A 507 -3.94 9.26 -25.95
C THR A 507 -2.53 8.89 -26.40
N ALA A 508 -2.41 8.30 -27.59
CA ALA A 508 -1.16 7.88 -28.18
C ALA A 508 -0.72 8.83 -29.31
N PHE A 509 0.54 9.22 -29.33
CA PHE A 509 1.14 10.15 -30.28
C PHE A 509 2.26 9.50 -31.10
N LEU A 510 2.72 10.19 -32.13
CA LEU A 510 3.77 9.69 -33.01
C LEU A 510 5.15 10.22 -32.58
N ALA A 511 5.98 9.30 -32.04
CA ALA A 511 7.38 9.55 -31.66
C ALA A 511 8.31 8.73 -32.57
N ALA A 512 9.21 9.37 -33.30
CA ALA A 512 10.05 8.75 -34.35
C ALA A 512 9.23 7.91 -35.36
N GLY A 513 7.97 8.25 -35.54
CA GLY A 513 7.02 7.53 -36.40
C GLY A 513 6.38 6.31 -35.78
N PHE A 514 6.67 5.96 -34.53
CA PHE A 514 5.99 4.93 -33.73
C PHE A 514 4.81 5.55 -32.97
N ALA A 515 3.74 4.81 -32.85
CA ALA A 515 2.61 5.20 -32.00
C ALA A 515 2.92 4.78 -30.55
N VAL A 516 3.13 5.73 -29.69
CA VAL A 516 3.46 5.53 -28.27
C VAL A 516 2.44 6.22 -27.38
N GLY A 517 2.15 5.64 -26.24
CA GLY A 517 1.20 6.20 -25.28
C GLY A 517 1.77 7.39 -24.54
N ASP A 518 0.88 8.24 -24.04
CA ASP A 518 1.23 9.32 -23.14
C ASP A 518 1.39 8.85 -21.67
N ASN A 519 1.69 9.79 -20.80
CA ASN A 519 1.86 9.55 -19.37
C ASN A 519 0.60 8.94 -18.70
N ARG A 520 -0.59 9.38 -19.11
CA ARG A 520 -1.87 8.86 -18.60
C ARG A 520 -2.08 7.39 -18.99
N MET A 521 -1.84 7.02 -20.25
CA MET A 521 -1.95 5.63 -20.69
C MET A 521 -1.04 4.69 -19.92
N GLN A 522 0.16 5.14 -19.58
CA GLN A 522 1.08 4.34 -18.77
C GLN A 522 0.50 4.04 -17.38
N GLY A 523 -0.07 5.04 -16.71
CA GLY A 523 -0.76 4.85 -15.44
C GLY A 523 -1.93 3.87 -15.52
N LEU A 524 -2.74 3.97 -16.57
CA LEU A 524 -3.87 3.06 -16.81
C LEU A 524 -3.41 1.61 -17.07
N MET A 525 -2.30 1.41 -17.79
CA MET A 525 -1.74 0.08 -18.02
C MET A 525 -1.25 -0.57 -16.73
N SER A 526 -0.56 0.17 -15.88
CA SER A 526 -0.13 -0.32 -14.56
C SER A 526 -1.34 -0.72 -13.70
N GLN A 527 -2.40 0.09 -13.69
CA GLN A 527 -3.64 -0.24 -12.97
C GLN A 527 -4.32 -1.50 -13.53
N ARG A 528 -4.35 -1.66 -14.86
CA ARG A 528 -4.93 -2.86 -15.50
C ARG A 528 -4.12 -4.12 -15.19
N ALA A 529 -2.79 -4.05 -15.23
CA ALA A 529 -1.93 -5.17 -14.88
C ALA A 529 -2.15 -5.62 -13.42
N ASP A 530 -2.31 -4.67 -12.51
CA ASP A 530 -2.64 -4.95 -11.10
C ASP A 530 -4.04 -5.56 -10.97
N ALA A 531 -5.02 -5.04 -11.72
CA ALA A 531 -6.39 -5.58 -11.73
C ALA A 531 -6.44 -7.00 -12.31
N GLU A 532 -5.72 -7.27 -13.39
CA GLU A 532 -5.60 -8.62 -13.98
C GLU A 532 -4.92 -9.60 -13.03
N ARG A 533 -3.86 -9.17 -12.35
CA ARG A 533 -3.21 -9.98 -11.31
C ARG A 533 -4.20 -10.37 -10.21
N ARG A 534 -5.01 -9.43 -9.74
CA ARG A 534 -6.05 -9.65 -8.72
C ARG A 534 -7.21 -10.51 -9.23
N ALA A 535 -7.58 -10.37 -10.50
CA ALA A 535 -8.66 -11.12 -11.12
C ALA A 535 -8.30 -12.59 -11.37
N ARG A 536 -7.01 -12.99 -11.24
CA ARG A 536 -6.61 -14.39 -11.37
C ARG A 536 -7.33 -15.23 -10.33
N ASP A 537 -8.06 -16.25 -10.79
CA ASP A 537 -8.72 -17.16 -9.86
C ASP A 537 -7.66 -17.92 -9.03
N PRO A 538 -7.68 -17.82 -7.69
CA PRO A 538 -6.77 -18.59 -6.85
C PRO A 538 -6.77 -20.09 -7.15
N LEU A 539 -7.88 -20.64 -7.67
CA LEU A 539 -7.96 -22.04 -8.09
C LEU A 539 -7.01 -22.41 -9.23
N ASP A 540 -6.60 -21.41 -10.03
CA ASP A 540 -5.72 -21.61 -11.19
C ASP A 540 -4.23 -21.50 -10.83
N VAL A 541 -3.91 -20.74 -9.77
CA VAL A 541 -2.51 -20.40 -9.42
C VAL A 541 -2.01 -21.09 -8.15
N LEU A 542 -2.90 -21.54 -7.27
CA LEU A 542 -2.51 -22.16 -6.01
C LEU A 542 -2.47 -23.69 -6.09
N PRO A 543 -1.68 -24.35 -5.22
CA PRO A 543 -1.62 -25.81 -5.18
C PRO A 543 -2.98 -26.46 -4.99
N ALA A 544 -3.21 -27.58 -5.64
CA ALA A 544 -4.49 -28.31 -5.61
C ALA A 544 -4.97 -28.67 -4.20
N ALA A 545 -4.05 -28.79 -3.23
CA ALA A 545 -4.38 -29.04 -1.82
C ALA A 545 -5.26 -27.93 -1.21
N TRP A 546 -5.16 -26.70 -1.71
CA TRP A 546 -5.94 -25.54 -1.24
C TRP A 546 -7.33 -25.42 -1.87
N ARG A 547 -7.63 -26.24 -2.90
CA ARG A 547 -8.87 -26.10 -3.68
C ARG A 547 -10.13 -26.14 -2.80
N LEU A 548 -10.19 -27.03 -1.84
CA LEU A 548 -11.36 -27.15 -0.95
C LEU A 548 -11.50 -25.94 -0.03
N ASP A 549 -10.37 -25.47 0.54
CA ASP A 549 -10.34 -24.30 1.42
C ASP A 549 -10.80 -23.05 0.67
N ILE A 550 -10.30 -22.83 -0.57
CA ILE A 550 -10.72 -21.72 -1.44
C ILE A 550 -12.23 -21.78 -1.72
N VAL A 551 -12.73 -22.95 -2.13
CA VAL A 551 -14.16 -23.14 -2.42
C VAL A 551 -15.01 -22.89 -1.17
N ASN A 552 -14.58 -23.40 -0.02
CA ASN A 552 -15.32 -23.25 1.23
C ASN A 552 -15.29 -21.82 1.76
N SER A 553 -14.17 -21.11 1.64
CA SER A 553 -14.10 -19.69 1.96
C SER A 553 -15.11 -18.86 1.13
N ARG A 554 -15.16 -19.10 -0.19
CA ARG A 554 -16.16 -18.45 -1.07
C ARG A 554 -17.59 -18.82 -0.70
N ARG A 555 -17.85 -20.09 -0.36
CA ARG A 555 -19.18 -20.54 0.06
C ARG A 555 -19.60 -19.89 1.37
N ARG A 556 -18.69 -19.82 2.36
CA ARG A 556 -18.92 -19.16 3.65
C ARG A 556 -19.23 -17.68 3.46
N ALA A 557 -18.44 -16.97 2.65
CA ALA A 557 -18.69 -15.56 2.29
C ALA A 557 -20.05 -15.34 1.62
N ALA A 558 -20.51 -16.31 0.83
CA ALA A 558 -21.83 -16.28 0.16
C ALA A 558 -22.99 -16.81 1.03
N GLY A 559 -22.76 -17.06 2.33
CA GLY A 559 -23.76 -17.65 3.24
C GLY A 559 -24.19 -19.07 2.87
N ARG A 560 -23.37 -19.81 2.11
CA ARG A 560 -23.65 -21.18 1.67
C ARG A 560 -22.95 -22.20 2.58
N PRO A 561 -23.54 -23.38 2.84
CA PRO A 561 -22.90 -24.42 3.64
C PRO A 561 -21.59 -24.89 2.99
N CYS A 562 -20.54 -25.07 3.79
CA CYS A 562 -19.25 -25.60 3.35
C CYS A 562 -19.36 -27.07 2.90
N LEU A 563 -18.47 -27.46 2.00
CA LEU A 563 -18.31 -28.83 1.54
C LEU A 563 -17.36 -29.58 2.48
N GLU A 564 -17.69 -30.82 2.83
CA GLU A 564 -16.84 -31.64 3.68
C GLU A 564 -15.61 -32.19 2.93
N ALA A 565 -14.49 -32.22 3.63
CA ALA A 565 -13.32 -32.93 3.15
C ALA A 565 -13.67 -34.44 3.02
N ARG A 566 -13.38 -35.02 1.85
CA ARG A 566 -13.51 -36.47 1.67
C ARG A 566 -12.53 -37.15 2.61
N ARG A 567 -13.02 -38.05 3.47
CA ARG A 567 -12.12 -38.91 4.24
C ARG A 567 -11.30 -39.74 3.26
N PRO A 568 -9.97 -39.80 3.45
CA PRO A 568 -9.19 -40.78 2.69
C PRO A 568 -9.74 -42.16 2.94
N ALA A 569 -9.94 -42.91 1.89
CA ALA A 569 -10.47 -44.28 1.93
C ALA A 569 -9.50 -45.23 2.64
#